data_46b0c72d51c0911c95c842e97cf8c9eb
#
_entry.id   46b0c72d51c0911c95c842e97cf8c9eb
#
_cell.length_a   1.000
_cell.length_b   1.000
_cell.length_c   1.000
_cell.angle_alpha   90.00
_cell.angle_beta   90.00
_cell.angle_gamma   90.00
#
_symmetry.space_group_name_H-M   'P 1'
#
loop_
_entity.id
_entity.type
_entity.pdbx_description
1 polymer ?
#
loop_
_entity_poly.entity_id
_entity_poly.type
_entity_poly.pdbx_seq_one_letter_code
_entity_poly.pdbx_strand_id
1 'polypeptide(L)'
;MRVPSGADFTRSRSKLIVGLEWSQAQRAHLTIGRHFHDDLQLMLVERGARGISLGTQRSHVAERELVLIPPGIVHGSFVWHAGVCDYRSVHVSTALVRELSVEIFGSTGHEFLKIDRLCDVQLGRELIKLHIAVRSSNESLWIETALVEFFQELGKRIRLRERTNPRESAKRPALMRVKEYIDAYHSRPIGADELACTAGLSKFHLLRMFQSTFGISPHAYHIQCRVNYAKQLIAQGCELSSVAANCGFADQSHLGRHFKSSTGVTPGAYRESLCSLVRLHKRMCHARWKSEGRPIRR
;
A
#
# COMPACT_ATOMS: atom_id res chain seq x y z
N MET A 1 10.53 -16.28 15.29
CA MET A 1 11.77 -15.52 14.99
C MET A 1 11.57 -14.13 15.59
N ARG A 2 12.36 -13.77 16.62
CA ARG A 2 12.29 -12.45 17.29
C ARG A 2 12.62 -11.39 16.24
N VAL A 3 11.82 -10.32 16.18
CA VAL A 3 12.19 -9.07 15.49
C VAL A 3 13.49 -8.61 16.16
N PRO A 4 14.59 -8.37 15.42
CA PRO A 4 15.81 -7.87 16.03
C PRO A 4 15.49 -6.56 16.74
N SER A 5 15.87 -6.45 18.01
CA SER A 5 15.78 -5.24 18.80
C SER A 5 16.61 -4.14 18.12
N GLY A 6 15.97 -3.19 17.44
CA GLY A 6 16.67 -2.06 16.85
C GLY A 6 16.06 -1.41 15.61
N ALA A 7 15.01 -1.96 15.01
CA ALA A 7 14.31 -1.32 13.91
C ALA A 7 12.91 -0.88 14.37
N ASP A 8 12.70 0.41 14.46
CA ASP A 8 11.37 0.96 14.74
C ASP A 8 10.59 1.06 13.44
N PHE A 9 9.68 0.11 13.21
CA PHE A 9 8.70 0.19 12.12
C PHE A 9 7.33 0.55 12.70
N THR A 10 6.77 1.62 12.19
CA THR A 10 5.43 2.09 12.56
C THR A 10 4.59 2.25 11.29
N ARG A 11 3.33 1.78 11.33
CA ARG A 11 2.33 1.97 10.29
C ARG A 11 0.99 2.30 10.93
N SER A 12 0.28 3.26 10.35
CA SER A 12 -1.06 3.65 10.81
C SER A 12 -1.86 4.30 9.68
N ARG A 13 -3.17 4.47 9.91
CA ARG A 13 -4.07 5.17 9.00
C ARG A 13 -4.30 6.61 9.44
N SER A 14 -4.62 7.47 8.47
CA SER A 14 -5.16 8.78 8.80
C SER A 14 -6.48 8.65 9.54
N LYS A 15 -6.67 9.48 10.56
CA LYS A 15 -7.93 9.55 11.32
C LYS A 15 -8.97 10.42 10.63
N LEU A 16 -8.52 11.31 9.77
CA LEU A 16 -9.32 12.39 9.20
C LEU A 16 -9.63 12.17 7.73
N ILE A 17 -8.72 11.50 7.01
CA ILE A 17 -8.88 11.24 5.58
C ILE A 17 -8.96 9.74 5.33
N VAL A 18 -10.09 9.29 4.84
CA VAL A 18 -10.30 7.88 4.47
C VAL A 18 -9.43 7.51 3.26
N GLY A 19 -8.82 6.34 3.30
CA GLY A 19 -7.97 5.88 2.19
C GLY A 19 -6.53 6.37 2.25
N LEU A 20 -6.09 6.97 3.37
CA LEU A 20 -4.75 7.44 3.57
C LEU A 20 -4.07 6.71 4.74
N GLU A 21 -2.96 6.04 4.45
CA GLU A 21 -2.11 5.38 5.47
C GLU A 21 -0.70 5.93 5.39
N TRP A 22 0.02 5.87 6.49
CA TRP A 22 1.43 6.20 6.54
C TRP A 22 2.24 5.08 7.19
N SER A 23 3.51 4.96 6.83
CA SER A 23 4.47 4.14 7.55
C SER A 23 5.84 4.81 7.58
N GLN A 24 6.61 4.47 8.60
CA GLN A 24 7.97 4.94 8.79
C GLN A 24 8.80 3.81 9.36
N ALA A 25 10.04 3.70 8.91
CA ALA A 25 11.02 2.80 9.51
C ALA A 25 12.33 3.55 9.74
N GLN A 26 12.91 3.35 10.91
CA GLN A 26 14.25 3.83 11.26
C GLN A 26 15.17 2.63 11.45
N ARG A 27 16.38 2.70 10.89
CA ARG A 27 17.38 1.62 10.92
C ARG A 27 16.80 0.28 10.46
N ALA A 28 16.03 0.30 9.37
CA ALA A 28 15.28 -0.87 8.91
C ALA A 28 16.20 -1.99 8.42
N HIS A 29 16.07 -3.15 9.05
CA HIS A 29 16.64 -4.43 8.60
C HIS A 29 15.57 -5.41 8.12
N LEU A 30 14.32 -4.98 8.08
CA LEU A 30 13.18 -5.83 7.75
C LEU A 30 13.16 -6.13 6.25
N THR A 31 13.03 -7.40 5.90
CA THR A 31 12.69 -7.83 4.55
C THR A 31 11.19 -8.07 4.48
N ILE A 32 10.52 -7.40 3.54
CA ILE A 32 9.11 -7.63 3.21
C ILE A 32 9.06 -8.47 1.95
N GLY A 33 8.45 -9.65 2.07
CA GLY A 33 8.29 -10.58 0.95
C GLY A 33 7.52 -9.97 -0.22
N ARG A 34 7.51 -10.65 -1.36
CA ARG A 34 6.79 -10.17 -2.55
C ARG A 34 5.29 -10.19 -2.30
N HIS A 35 4.67 -9.02 -2.46
CA HIS A 35 3.25 -8.77 -2.28
C HIS A 35 2.80 -7.66 -3.23
N PHE A 36 1.51 -7.38 -3.26
CA PHE A 36 0.94 -6.17 -3.85
C PHE A 36 -0.15 -5.62 -2.91
N HIS A 37 -0.56 -4.40 -3.16
CA HIS A 37 -1.67 -3.75 -2.46
C HIS A 37 -2.48 -2.93 -3.47
N ASP A 38 -3.68 -2.53 -3.07
CA ASP A 38 -4.61 -1.78 -3.92
C ASP A 38 -4.42 -0.26 -3.80
N ASP A 39 -3.43 0.16 -3.03
CA ASP A 39 -3.08 1.55 -2.81
C ASP A 39 -1.91 1.97 -3.71
N LEU A 40 -1.87 3.26 -4.10
CA LEU A 40 -0.65 3.89 -4.58
C LEU A 40 0.31 4.07 -3.39
N GLN A 41 1.47 3.44 -3.43
CA GLN A 41 2.51 3.64 -2.41
C GLN A 41 3.56 4.63 -2.90
N LEU A 42 3.83 5.60 -2.05
CA LEU A 42 4.85 6.63 -2.21
C LEU A 42 5.91 6.38 -1.13
N MET A 43 7.12 5.97 -1.50
CA MET A 43 8.20 5.65 -0.54
C MET A 43 9.42 6.51 -0.82
N LEU A 44 9.87 7.24 0.20
CA LEU A 44 11.09 8.04 0.19
C LEU A 44 12.14 7.40 1.11
N VAL A 45 13.32 7.15 0.59
CA VAL A 45 14.48 6.78 1.42
C VAL A 45 15.14 8.05 1.94
N GLU A 46 15.16 8.23 3.27
CA GLU A 46 15.73 9.41 3.92
C GLU A 46 17.22 9.25 4.18
N ARG A 47 17.67 8.02 4.48
CA ARG A 47 19.08 7.70 4.74
C ARG A 47 19.41 6.27 4.33
N GLY A 48 20.57 6.08 3.75
CA GLY A 48 21.05 4.78 3.30
C GLY A 48 20.43 4.35 1.98
N ALA A 49 20.22 3.04 1.79
CA ALA A 49 19.60 2.48 0.59
C ALA A 49 18.70 1.31 0.92
N ARG A 50 17.62 1.16 0.17
CA ARG A 50 16.64 0.08 0.30
C ARG A 50 16.60 -0.76 -0.95
N GLY A 51 16.83 -2.06 -0.84
CA GLY A 51 16.59 -2.99 -1.92
C GLY A 51 15.09 -3.09 -2.22
N ILE A 52 14.73 -3.09 -3.50
CA ILE A 52 13.37 -3.23 -3.96
C ILE A 52 13.30 -4.26 -5.09
N SER A 53 12.28 -5.09 -5.08
CA SER A 53 11.91 -5.95 -6.21
C SER A 53 10.59 -5.46 -6.77
N LEU A 54 10.56 -5.19 -8.08
CA LEU A 54 9.38 -4.75 -8.82
C LEU A 54 9.15 -5.74 -9.96
N GLY A 55 8.03 -6.47 -9.91
CA GLY A 55 7.82 -7.58 -10.82
C GLY A 55 8.98 -8.59 -10.75
N THR A 56 9.70 -8.79 -11.84
CA THR A 56 10.88 -9.69 -11.92
C THR A 56 12.21 -8.98 -11.67
N GLN A 57 12.21 -7.64 -11.69
CA GLN A 57 13.43 -6.86 -11.57
C GLN A 57 13.80 -6.60 -10.12
N ARG A 58 15.10 -6.63 -9.83
CA ARG A 58 15.68 -6.23 -8.55
C ARG A 58 16.55 -5.00 -8.73
N SER A 59 16.38 -4.04 -7.84
CA SER A 59 17.16 -2.81 -7.83
C SER A 59 17.23 -2.26 -6.40
N HIS A 60 17.77 -1.07 -6.25
CA HIS A 60 17.73 -0.37 -4.95
C HIS A 60 17.18 1.04 -5.15
N VAL A 61 16.66 1.60 -4.09
CA VAL A 61 16.30 3.01 -3.95
C VAL A 61 17.36 3.64 -3.06
N ALA A 62 18.05 4.63 -3.59
CA ALA A 62 19.10 5.33 -2.88
C ALA A 62 18.54 6.43 -1.97
N GLU A 63 19.40 7.02 -1.17
CA GLU A 63 19.06 8.17 -0.34
C GLU A 63 18.48 9.31 -1.16
N ARG A 64 17.39 9.92 -0.66
CA ARG A 64 16.61 10.99 -1.29
C ARG A 64 15.87 10.61 -2.58
N GLU A 65 15.86 9.34 -2.93
CA GLU A 65 15.01 8.86 -4.01
C GLU A 65 13.60 8.54 -3.49
N LEU A 66 12.63 8.97 -4.29
CA LEU A 66 11.22 8.62 -4.16
C LEU A 66 10.88 7.51 -5.16
N VAL A 67 10.20 6.49 -4.73
CA VAL A 67 9.61 5.48 -5.60
C VAL A 67 8.10 5.49 -5.47
N LEU A 68 7.44 5.46 -6.63
CA LEU A 68 6.00 5.26 -6.75
C LEU A 68 5.74 3.80 -7.10
N ILE A 69 4.90 3.14 -6.33
CA ILE A 69 4.46 1.77 -6.58
C ILE A 69 2.96 1.80 -6.79
N PRO A 70 2.51 1.63 -8.04
CA PRO A 70 1.09 1.63 -8.37
C PRO A 70 0.32 0.48 -7.75
N PRO A 71 -1.02 0.61 -7.64
CA PRO A 71 -1.90 -0.47 -7.23
C PRO A 71 -1.70 -1.74 -8.06
N GLY A 72 -1.75 -2.89 -7.40
CA GLY A 72 -1.68 -4.21 -8.04
C GLY A 72 -0.30 -4.59 -8.60
N ILE A 73 0.73 -3.78 -8.41
CA ILE A 73 2.09 -4.11 -8.81
C ILE A 73 2.76 -4.95 -7.73
N VAL A 74 3.22 -6.13 -8.14
CA VAL A 74 3.97 -7.01 -7.25
C VAL A 74 5.33 -6.44 -6.96
N HIS A 75 5.58 -6.20 -5.68
CA HIS A 75 6.84 -5.68 -5.19
C HIS A 75 7.23 -6.33 -3.86
N GLY A 76 8.46 -6.12 -3.47
CA GLY A 76 8.98 -6.49 -2.16
C GLY A 76 10.15 -5.60 -1.81
N SER A 77 10.56 -5.58 -0.56
CA SER A 77 11.71 -4.81 -0.14
C SER A 77 12.64 -5.61 0.75
N PHE A 78 13.94 -5.37 0.63
CA PHE A 78 14.97 -6.12 1.32
C PHE A 78 16.14 -5.22 1.73
N VAL A 79 16.98 -5.73 2.61
CA VAL A 79 18.19 -5.02 3.03
C VAL A 79 19.16 -4.93 1.85
N TRP A 80 19.66 -3.74 1.55
CA TRP A 80 20.66 -3.51 0.51
C TRP A 80 22.06 -3.38 1.14
N HIS A 81 23.00 -4.23 0.72
CA HIS A 81 24.41 -4.23 1.18
C HIS A 81 24.62 -4.18 2.70
N ALA A 82 23.89 -4.98 3.46
CA ALA A 82 23.97 -5.06 4.93
C ALA A 82 23.85 -3.70 5.67
N GLY A 83 23.40 -2.66 4.97
CA GLY A 83 23.22 -1.32 5.51
C GLY A 83 21.89 -1.15 6.24
N VAL A 84 21.83 -0.11 7.07
CA VAL A 84 20.58 0.37 7.64
C VAL A 84 19.93 1.39 6.71
N CYS A 85 18.61 1.45 6.73
CA CYS A 85 17.85 2.37 5.91
C CYS A 85 16.75 3.02 6.74
N ASP A 86 16.64 4.34 6.63
CA ASP A 86 15.50 5.09 7.13
C ASP A 86 14.61 5.46 5.96
N TYR A 87 13.32 5.17 6.06
CA TYR A 87 12.36 5.50 5.00
C TYR A 87 10.99 5.89 5.54
N ARG A 88 10.27 6.66 4.75
CA ARG A 88 8.87 7.00 4.97
C ARG A 88 8.04 6.53 3.78
N SER A 89 6.80 6.13 4.06
CA SER A 89 5.84 5.84 3.02
C SER A 89 4.49 6.47 3.34
N VAL A 90 3.81 6.89 2.28
CA VAL A 90 2.39 7.22 2.29
C VAL A 90 1.69 6.30 1.31
N HIS A 91 0.57 5.73 1.73
CA HIS A 91 -0.28 4.88 0.92
C HIS A 91 -1.59 5.62 0.68
N VAL A 92 -1.95 5.79 -0.58
CA VAL A 92 -3.15 6.52 -1.00
C VAL A 92 -4.07 5.55 -1.73
N SER A 93 -5.29 5.38 -1.26
CA SER A 93 -6.25 4.47 -1.89
C SER A 93 -6.54 4.88 -3.34
N THR A 94 -6.84 3.91 -4.19
CA THR A 94 -7.20 4.15 -5.59
C THR A 94 -8.39 5.11 -5.73
N ALA A 95 -9.36 5.06 -4.81
CA ALA A 95 -10.49 5.97 -4.80
C ALA A 95 -10.04 7.42 -4.58
N LEU A 96 -9.20 7.67 -3.57
CA LEU A 96 -8.67 9.00 -3.26
C LEU A 96 -7.74 9.53 -4.37
N VAL A 97 -6.90 8.66 -4.95
CA VAL A 97 -6.08 9.04 -6.13
C VAL A 97 -6.95 9.51 -7.28
N ARG A 98 -8.06 8.80 -7.55
CA ARG A 98 -9.00 9.17 -8.64
C ARG A 98 -9.68 10.51 -8.35
N GLU A 99 -10.16 10.71 -7.14
CA GLU A 99 -10.80 11.96 -6.70
C GLU A 99 -9.85 13.14 -6.88
N LEU A 100 -8.65 13.08 -6.32
CA LEU A 100 -7.62 14.11 -6.46
C LEU A 100 -7.23 14.36 -7.92
N SER A 101 -7.16 13.31 -8.74
CA SER A 101 -6.80 13.45 -10.16
C SER A 101 -7.88 14.16 -10.97
N VAL A 102 -9.14 13.88 -10.69
CA VAL A 102 -10.27 14.59 -11.32
C VAL A 102 -10.26 16.06 -10.92
N GLU A 103 -10.12 16.35 -9.64
CA GLU A 103 -10.15 17.74 -9.13
C GLU A 103 -8.94 18.56 -9.61
N ILE A 104 -7.74 17.98 -9.56
CA ILE A 104 -6.50 18.73 -9.85
C ILE A 104 -6.22 18.79 -11.35
N PHE A 105 -6.51 17.72 -12.11
CA PHE A 105 -6.07 17.57 -13.49
C PHE A 105 -7.20 17.39 -14.51
N GLY A 106 -8.45 17.20 -14.05
CA GLY A 106 -9.58 16.84 -14.93
C GLY A 106 -9.41 15.47 -15.56
N SER A 107 -8.60 14.58 -14.98
CA SER A 107 -8.27 13.25 -15.52
C SER A 107 -8.66 12.14 -14.53
N THR A 108 -8.68 10.90 -15.00
CA THR A 108 -9.03 9.73 -14.16
C THR A 108 -7.86 9.17 -13.34
N GLY A 109 -6.68 9.81 -13.38
CA GLY A 109 -5.50 9.42 -12.60
C GLY A 109 -4.72 8.22 -13.15
N HIS A 110 -4.98 7.82 -14.40
CA HIS A 110 -4.22 6.72 -15.05
C HIS A 110 -2.72 7.01 -15.18
N GLU A 111 -2.34 8.26 -15.20
CA GLU A 111 -0.96 8.73 -15.22
C GLU A 111 -0.16 8.31 -13.98
N PHE A 112 -0.82 8.13 -12.83
CA PHE A 112 -0.19 7.69 -11.58
C PHE A 112 -0.09 6.16 -11.45
N LEU A 113 -0.51 5.41 -12.46
CA LEU A 113 -0.51 3.95 -12.47
C LEU A 113 0.75 3.32 -13.06
N LYS A 114 1.79 4.12 -13.30
CA LYS A 114 3.10 3.63 -13.76
C LYS A 114 4.10 3.64 -12.61
N ILE A 115 4.93 2.58 -12.54
CA ILE A 115 6.06 2.56 -11.62
C ILE A 115 7.02 3.66 -12.04
N ASP A 116 7.37 4.50 -11.10
CA ASP A 116 8.37 5.51 -11.35
C ASP A 116 9.33 5.67 -10.18
N ARG A 117 10.56 6.02 -10.51
CA ARG A 117 11.61 6.37 -9.56
C ARG A 117 12.01 7.79 -9.87
N LEU A 118 11.85 8.65 -8.88
CA LEU A 118 12.06 10.08 -9.01
C LEU A 118 13.13 10.51 -8.01
N CYS A 119 14.23 11.01 -8.52
CA CYS A 119 15.25 11.71 -7.75
C CYS A 119 14.95 13.21 -7.84
N ASP A 120 14.03 13.69 -7.02
CA ASP A 120 13.58 15.07 -7.02
C ASP A 120 13.46 15.58 -5.58
N VAL A 121 14.33 16.51 -5.23
CA VAL A 121 14.43 17.05 -3.87
C VAL A 121 13.15 17.79 -3.47
N GLN A 122 12.50 18.48 -4.40
CA GLN A 122 11.27 19.20 -4.11
C GLN A 122 10.12 18.25 -3.83
N LEU A 123 9.94 17.23 -4.68
CA LEU A 123 8.91 16.21 -4.49
C LEU A 123 9.14 15.41 -3.20
N GLY A 124 10.40 15.13 -2.86
CA GLY A 124 10.76 14.51 -1.57
C GLY A 124 10.37 15.36 -0.38
N ARG A 125 10.54 16.69 -0.45
CA ARG A 125 10.10 17.63 0.61
C ARG A 125 8.57 17.63 0.74
N GLU A 126 7.85 17.63 -0.37
CA GLU A 126 6.37 17.59 -0.34
C GLU A 126 5.87 16.26 0.25
N LEU A 127 6.52 15.13 -0.05
CA LEU A 127 6.17 13.86 0.59
C LEU A 127 6.42 13.88 2.11
N ILE A 128 7.52 14.50 2.56
CA ILE A 128 7.79 14.64 3.99
C ILE A 128 6.71 15.49 4.67
N LYS A 129 6.31 16.62 4.07
CA LYS A 129 5.21 17.46 4.59
C LYS A 129 3.92 16.65 4.69
N LEU A 130 3.54 15.96 3.63
CA LEU A 130 2.36 15.10 3.60
C LEU A 130 2.43 14.02 4.69
N HIS A 131 3.56 13.32 4.82
CA HIS A 131 3.74 12.30 5.84
C HIS A 131 3.60 12.87 7.26
N ILE A 132 4.16 14.05 7.53
CA ILE A 132 4.03 14.73 8.82
C ILE A 132 2.58 15.14 9.07
N ALA A 133 1.91 15.72 8.07
CA ALA A 133 0.51 16.10 8.18
C ALA A 133 -0.38 14.89 8.52
N VAL A 134 -0.25 13.77 7.78
CA VAL A 134 -1.04 12.54 8.01
C VAL A 134 -0.76 11.92 9.38
N ARG A 135 0.49 11.96 9.82
CA ARG A 135 0.92 11.36 11.09
C ARG A 135 0.47 12.16 12.30
N SER A 136 0.56 13.48 12.25
CA SER A 136 0.56 14.34 13.44
C SER A 136 -0.60 15.33 13.49
N SER A 137 -1.32 15.56 12.37
CA SER A 137 -2.37 16.57 12.34
C SER A 137 -3.69 16.08 12.95
N ASN A 138 -4.35 17.01 13.61
CA ASN A 138 -5.75 16.90 14.02
C ASN A 138 -6.70 17.75 13.15
N GLU A 139 -6.16 18.36 12.08
CA GLU A 139 -6.89 19.24 11.16
C GLU A 139 -6.90 18.63 9.76
N SER A 140 -8.08 18.35 9.21
CA SER A 140 -8.24 17.79 7.86
C SER A 140 -7.69 18.71 6.79
N LEU A 141 -7.94 20.03 6.92
CA LEU A 141 -7.52 21.02 5.96
C LEU A 141 -6.00 21.01 5.69
N TRP A 142 -5.19 20.79 6.72
CA TRP A 142 -3.74 20.70 6.53
C TRP A 142 -3.35 19.44 5.76
N ILE A 143 -3.99 18.30 6.04
CA ILE A 143 -3.72 17.04 5.32
C ILE A 143 -4.16 17.17 3.86
N GLU A 144 -5.35 17.72 3.62
CA GLU A 144 -5.90 17.97 2.28
C GLU A 144 -5.01 18.90 1.47
N THR A 145 -4.56 20.01 2.08
CA THR A 145 -3.61 20.93 1.44
C THR A 145 -2.31 20.22 1.05
N ALA A 146 -1.70 19.47 1.97
CA ALA A 146 -0.46 18.74 1.70
C ALA A 146 -0.63 17.66 0.62
N LEU A 147 -1.80 17.00 0.56
CA LEU A 147 -2.16 16.06 -0.51
C LEU A 147 -2.22 16.76 -1.87
N VAL A 148 -2.95 17.86 -1.95
CA VAL A 148 -3.11 18.62 -3.20
C VAL A 148 -1.76 19.13 -3.68
N GLU A 149 -0.96 19.74 -2.81
CA GLU A 149 0.39 20.25 -3.13
C GLU A 149 1.29 19.11 -3.66
N PHE A 150 1.31 17.96 -2.98
CA PHE A 150 2.11 16.81 -3.41
C PHE A 150 1.67 16.29 -4.78
N PHE A 151 0.36 16.09 -5.00
CA PHE A 151 -0.16 15.56 -6.27
C PHE A 151 0.02 16.55 -7.42
N GLN A 152 -0.12 17.86 -7.20
CA GLN A 152 0.19 18.88 -8.20
C GLN A 152 1.66 18.81 -8.63
N GLU A 153 2.55 18.70 -7.68
CA GLU A 153 3.98 18.62 -7.95
C GLU A 153 4.37 17.31 -8.65
N LEU A 154 3.79 16.18 -8.22
CA LEU A 154 3.95 14.89 -8.88
C LEU A 154 3.44 14.93 -10.33
N GLY A 155 2.26 15.48 -10.57
CA GLY A 155 1.66 15.58 -11.90
C GLY A 155 2.50 16.39 -12.88
N LYS A 156 3.17 17.45 -12.45
CA LYS A 156 4.13 18.20 -13.29
C LYS A 156 5.25 17.31 -13.82
N ARG A 157 5.82 16.43 -12.95
CA ARG A 157 6.92 15.54 -13.32
C ARG A 157 6.49 14.42 -14.26
N ILE A 158 5.34 13.84 -14.04
CA ILE A 158 4.81 12.75 -14.87
C ILE A 158 4.51 13.27 -16.29
N ARG A 159 3.85 14.41 -16.43
CA ARG A 159 3.56 15.02 -17.74
C ARG A 159 4.82 15.37 -18.54
N LEU A 160 5.89 15.77 -17.87
CA LEU A 160 7.17 16.01 -18.52
C LEU A 160 7.79 14.74 -19.12
N ARG A 161 7.58 13.57 -18.48
CA ARG A 161 8.12 12.27 -18.92
C ARG A 161 7.29 11.61 -20.03
N GLU A 162 5.97 11.75 -20.04
CA GLU A 162 5.12 11.14 -21.09
C GLU A 162 5.44 11.66 -22.49
N ARG A 163 6.03 12.83 -22.60
CA ARG A 163 6.52 13.39 -23.87
C ARG A 163 7.70 12.61 -24.45
N THR A 164 8.31 11.67 -23.75
CA THR A 164 9.58 11.04 -24.12
C THR A 164 9.53 9.53 -24.39
N ASN A 165 8.41 8.78 -24.19
CA ASN A 165 8.41 7.33 -24.43
C ASN A 165 7.04 6.71 -24.79
N PRO A 166 6.74 6.42 -26.09
CA PRO A 166 5.54 5.71 -26.51
C PRO A 166 5.84 4.28 -26.97
N ARG A 167 5.99 3.29 -26.09
CA ARG A 167 5.93 1.85 -26.45
C ARG A 167 5.88 0.94 -25.23
N GLU A 168 4.68 0.47 -24.85
CA GLU A 168 4.45 -0.84 -24.25
C GLU A 168 2.94 -1.11 -24.10
N SER A 169 2.33 -1.65 -25.16
CA SER A 169 0.94 -2.12 -25.06
C SER A 169 0.63 -3.07 -26.21
N ALA A 170 0.72 -4.38 -26.01
CA ALA A 170 0.09 -5.31 -26.97
C ALA A 170 -0.16 -6.76 -26.50
N LYS A 171 0.16 -7.23 -25.28
CA LYS A 171 0.06 -8.68 -24.98
C LYS A 171 -0.64 -9.08 -23.68
N ARG A 172 -1.59 -8.30 -23.13
CA ARG A 172 -2.15 -8.56 -21.81
C ARG A 172 -3.64 -8.97 -21.66
N PRO A 173 -4.50 -9.09 -22.67
CA PRO A 173 -5.94 -9.28 -22.41
C PRO A 173 -6.27 -10.58 -21.67
N ALA A 174 -5.63 -11.71 -22.04
CA ALA A 174 -5.89 -12.99 -21.43
C ALA A 174 -5.47 -13.07 -19.96
N LEU A 175 -4.29 -12.55 -19.64
CA LEU A 175 -3.79 -12.52 -18.26
C LEU A 175 -4.54 -11.51 -17.38
N MET A 176 -5.02 -10.43 -17.96
CA MET A 176 -5.88 -9.47 -17.26
C MET A 176 -7.22 -10.11 -16.88
N ARG A 177 -7.86 -10.91 -17.77
CA ARG A 177 -9.06 -11.68 -17.41
C ARG A 177 -8.82 -12.63 -16.25
N VAL A 178 -7.67 -13.31 -16.21
CA VAL A 178 -7.29 -14.19 -15.08
C VAL A 178 -7.16 -13.39 -13.78
N LYS A 179 -6.53 -12.21 -13.86
CA LYS A 179 -6.39 -11.32 -12.72
C LYS A 179 -7.76 -10.88 -12.20
N GLU A 180 -8.61 -10.37 -13.06
CA GLU A 180 -9.99 -9.96 -12.74
C GLU A 180 -10.80 -11.11 -12.15
N TYR A 181 -10.64 -12.31 -12.69
CA TYR A 181 -11.29 -13.51 -12.16
C TYR A 181 -10.85 -13.83 -10.72
N ILE A 182 -9.55 -13.80 -10.45
CA ILE A 182 -9.05 -14.01 -9.09
C ILE A 182 -9.54 -12.89 -8.15
N ASP A 183 -9.53 -11.64 -8.58
CA ASP A 183 -10.01 -10.50 -7.81
C ASP A 183 -11.51 -10.66 -7.44
N ALA A 184 -12.33 -11.15 -8.36
CA ALA A 184 -13.76 -11.36 -8.14
C ALA A 184 -14.08 -12.54 -7.21
N TYR A 185 -13.28 -13.62 -7.28
CA TYR A 185 -13.59 -14.88 -6.60
C TYR A 185 -12.56 -15.27 -5.52
N HIS A 186 -11.80 -14.31 -5.00
CA HIS A 186 -10.66 -14.57 -4.10
C HIS A 186 -11.01 -15.31 -2.81
N SER A 187 -12.23 -15.22 -2.30
CA SER A 187 -12.65 -15.86 -1.05
C SER A 187 -12.86 -17.38 -1.15
N ARG A 188 -12.99 -17.93 -2.37
CA ARG A 188 -13.14 -19.36 -2.58
C ARG A 188 -11.86 -20.01 -3.15
N PRO A 189 -11.71 -21.33 -3.04
CA PRO A 189 -10.64 -22.03 -3.76
C PRO A 189 -10.76 -21.83 -5.27
N ILE A 190 -9.64 -21.56 -5.93
CA ILE A 190 -9.53 -21.41 -7.38
C ILE A 190 -8.46 -22.38 -7.88
N GLY A 191 -8.81 -23.25 -8.83
CA GLY A 191 -7.91 -24.21 -9.44
C GLY A 191 -7.14 -23.63 -10.62
N ALA A 192 -5.95 -24.19 -10.89
CA ALA A 192 -5.15 -23.75 -12.04
C ALA A 192 -5.81 -24.10 -13.39
N ASP A 193 -6.60 -25.17 -13.45
CA ASP A 193 -7.34 -25.54 -14.65
C ASP A 193 -8.48 -24.55 -14.95
N GLU A 194 -9.16 -24.05 -13.92
CA GLU A 194 -10.18 -23.01 -14.02
C GLU A 194 -9.59 -21.69 -14.57
N LEU A 195 -8.43 -21.30 -14.06
CA LEU A 195 -7.73 -20.12 -14.55
C LEU A 195 -7.21 -20.29 -15.99
N ALA A 196 -6.77 -21.49 -16.34
CA ALA A 196 -6.32 -21.83 -17.70
C ALA A 196 -7.48 -21.72 -18.70
N CYS A 197 -8.65 -22.20 -18.33
CA CYS A 197 -9.90 -22.05 -19.11
C CYS A 197 -10.24 -20.55 -19.31
N THR A 198 -10.20 -19.75 -18.25
CA THR A 198 -10.46 -18.30 -18.29
C THR A 198 -9.52 -17.55 -19.24
N ALA A 199 -8.26 -17.99 -19.31
CA ALA A 199 -7.26 -17.41 -20.19
C ALA A 199 -7.34 -17.92 -21.65
N GLY A 200 -7.95 -19.08 -21.91
CA GLY A 200 -7.84 -19.81 -23.17
C GLY A 200 -6.40 -20.33 -23.40
N LEU A 201 -5.70 -20.74 -22.34
CA LEU A 201 -4.32 -21.22 -22.36
C LEU A 201 -4.21 -22.60 -21.73
N SER A 202 -3.14 -23.34 -22.04
CA SER A 202 -2.79 -24.51 -21.24
C SER A 202 -2.32 -24.10 -19.84
N LYS A 203 -2.54 -24.94 -18.85
CA LYS A 203 -2.19 -24.73 -17.44
C LYS A 203 -0.74 -24.25 -17.25
N PHE A 204 0.21 -25.00 -17.83
CA PHE A 204 1.64 -24.67 -17.70
C PHE A 204 2.01 -23.36 -18.40
N HIS A 205 1.39 -23.07 -19.53
CA HIS A 205 1.59 -21.82 -20.24
C HIS A 205 1.06 -20.64 -19.45
N LEU A 206 -0.16 -20.75 -18.91
CA LEU A 206 -0.72 -19.74 -18.02
C LEU A 206 0.20 -19.46 -16.82
N LEU A 207 0.58 -20.50 -16.05
CA LEU A 207 1.40 -20.32 -14.85
C LEU A 207 2.71 -19.59 -15.15
N ARG A 208 3.40 -19.98 -16.23
CA ARG A 208 4.65 -19.35 -16.66
C ARG A 208 4.45 -17.91 -17.14
N MET A 209 3.42 -17.67 -17.98
CA MET A 209 3.14 -16.32 -18.48
C MET A 209 2.67 -15.38 -17.38
N PHE A 210 1.82 -15.84 -16.48
CA PHE A 210 1.34 -15.03 -15.35
C PHE A 210 2.53 -14.61 -14.47
N GLN A 211 3.40 -15.56 -14.12
CA GLN A 211 4.59 -15.27 -13.32
C GLN A 211 5.58 -14.35 -14.02
N SER A 212 5.79 -14.51 -15.32
CA SER A 212 6.69 -13.62 -16.08
C SER A 212 6.13 -12.21 -16.20
N THR A 213 4.80 -12.07 -16.29
CA THR A 213 4.14 -10.76 -16.48
C THR A 213 3.95 -10.02 -15.17
N PHE A 214 3.45 -10.70 -14.12
CA PHE A 214 3.11 -10.09 -12.83
C PHE A 214 4.17 -10.33 -11.74
N GLY A 215 5.17 -11.15 -12.00
CA GLY A 215 6.25 -11.41 -11.08
C GLY A 215 5.93 -12.38 -9.94
N ILE A 216 4.69 -12.86 -9.79
CA ILE A 216 4.28 -13.89 -8.84
C ILE A 216 3.39 -14.92 -9.52
N SER A 217 3.29 -16.11 -8.92
CA SER A 217 2.38 -17.15 -9.42
C SER A 217 0.90 -16.73 -9.21
N PRO A 218 -0.05 -17.29 -9.99
CA PRO A 218 -1.48 -17.07 -9.76
C PRO A 218 -1.91 -17.40 -8.32
N HIS A 219 -1.37 -18.48 -7.74
CA HIS A 219 -1.65 -18.84 -6.35
C HIS A 219 -1.16 -17.77 -5.36
N ALA A 220 0.06 -17.25 -5.50
CA ALA A 220 0.57 -16.19 -4.65
C ALA A 220 -0.25 -14.90 -4.82
N TYR A 221 -0.70 -14.60 -6.03
CA TYR A 221 -1.62 -13.51 -6.30
C TYR A 221 -2.96 -13.70 -5.57
N HIS A 222 -3.56 -14.89 -5.67
CA HIS A 222 -4.81 -15.25 -4.99
C HIS A 222 -4.70 -15.10 -3.45
N ILE A 223 -3.61 -15.60 -2.84
CA ILE A 223 -3.36 -15.42 -1.41
C ILE A 223 -3.27 -13.91 -1.06
N GLN A 224 -2.64 -13.12 -1.91
CA GLN A 224 -2.52 -11.67 -1.66
C GLN A 224 -3.88 -10.96 -1.72
N CYS A 225 -4.76 -11.33 -2.66
CA CYS A 225 -6.14 -10.81 -2.70
C CYS A 225 -6.88 -11.11 -1.39
N ARG A 226 -6.75 -12.34 -0.86
CA ARG A 226 -7.31 -12.72 0.44
C ARG A 226 -6.75 -11.89 1.60
N VAL A 227 -5.44 -11.63 1.61
CA VAL A 227 -4.81 -10.77 2.63
C VAL A 227 -5.32 -9.33 2.54
N ASN A 228 -5.49 -8.79 1.33
CA ASN A 228 -6.03 -7.45 1.14
C ASN A 228 -7.48 -7.37 1.63
N TYR A 229 -8.30 -8.36 1.33
CA TYR A 229 -9.66 -8.44 1.85
C TYR A 229 -9.70 -8.59 3.38
N ALA A 230 -8.79 -9.38 3.97
CA ALA A 230 -8.65 -9.47 5.41
C ALA A 230 -8.31 -8.11 6.05
N LYS A 231 -7.46 -7.29 5.42
CA LYS A 231 -7.19 -5.91 5.89
C LYS A 231 -8.47 -5.07 5.96
N GLN A 232 -9.35 -5.19 4.98
CA GLN A 232 -10.62 -4.46 4.95
C GLN A 232 -11.55 -4.92 6.08
N LEU A 233 -11.73 -6.23 6.26
CA LEU A 233 -12.58 -6.78 7.33
C LEU A 233 -12.05 -6.44 8.73
N ILE A 234 -10.73 -6.50 8.95
CA ILE A 234 -10.12 -6.09 10.21
C ILE A 234 -10.37 -4.61 10.48
N ALA A 235 -10.29 -3.77 9.45
CA ALA A 235 -10.57 -2.35 9.56
C ALA A 235 -12.03 -2.04 9.90
N GLN A 236 -12.96 -2.90 9.48
CA GLN A 236 -14.38 -2.86 9.83
C GLN A 236 -14.67 -3.39 11.24
N GLY A 237 -13.65 -3.90 11.95
CA GLY A 237 -13.79 -4.41 13.32
C GLY A 237 -14.21 -5.88 13.42
N CYS A 238 -14.17 -6.64 12.33
CA CYS A 238 -14.51 -8.05 12.34
C CYS A 238 -13.55 -8.87 13.23
N GLU A 239 -14.07 -9.90 13.88
CA GLU A 239 -13.27 -10.84 14.69
C GLU A 239 -12.29 -11.63 13.81
N LEU A 240 -11.05 -11.83 14.29
CA LEU A 240 -9.98 -12.43 13.48
C LEU A 240 -10.27 -13.87 13.04
N SER A 241 -11.01 -14.64 13.84
CA SER A 241 -11.47 -15.98 13.47
C SER A 241 -12.43 -15.93 12.27
N SER A 242 -13.40 -15.02 12.31
CA SER A 242 -14.35 -14.80 11.22
C SER A 242 -13.66 -14.24 9.97
N VAL A 243 -12.67 -13.37 10.15
CA VAL A 243 -11.86 -12.84 9.04
C VAL A 243 -11.14 -13.97 8.29
N ALA A 244 -10.54 -14.93 9.00
CA ALA A 244 -9.87 -16.05 8.36
C ALA A 244 -10.84 -16.87 7.49
N ALA A 245 -12.00 -17.22 8.02
CA ALA A 245 -13.04 -17.96 7.30
C ALA A 245 -13.57 -17.19 6.07
N ASN A 246 -13.94 -15.93 6.24
CA ASN A 246 -14.50 -15.09 5.19
C ASN A 246 -13.50 -14.82 4.05
N CYS A 247 -12.20 -14.84 4.34
CA CYS A 247 -11.15 -14.68 3.34
C CYS A 247 -10.72 -16.00 2.70
N GLY A 248 -11.32 -17.14 3.09
CA GLY A 248 -11.00 -18.48 2.54
C GLY A 248 -9.67 -19.03 3.02
N PHE A 249 -9.16 -18.60 4.20
CA PHE A 249 -8.04 -19.27 4.87
C PHE A 249 -8.54 -20.46 5.68
N ALA A 250 -7.72 -21.49 5.80
CA ALA A 250 -8.06 -22.71 6.55
C ALA A 250 -8.32 -22.40 8.04
N ASP A 251 -7.52 -21.50 8.60
CA ASP A 251 -7.59 -21.09 10.01
C ASP A 251 -6.92 -19.72 10.24
N GLN A 252 -7.03 -19.22 11.46
CA GLN A 252 -6.42 -17.95 11.87
C GLN A 252 -4.88 -17.96 11.81
N SER A 253 -4.25 -19.12 12.03
CA SER A 253 -2.79 -19.26 11.98
C SER A 253 -2.30 -19.18 10.53
N HIS A 254 -3.04 -19.77 9.59
CA HIS A 254 -2.80 -19.67 8.16
C HIS A 254 -2.91 -18.21 7.68
N LEU A 255 -4.00 -17.52 8.04
CA LEU A 255 -4.12 -16.08 7.81
C LEU A 255 -2.92 -15.32 8.41
N GLY A 256 -2.58 -15.58 9.68
CA GLY A 256 -1.52 -14.88 10.40
C GLY A 256 -0.17 -14.97 9.70
N ARG A 257 0.21 -16.12 9.19
CA ARG A 257 1.46 -16.33 8.45
C ARG A 257 1.51 -15.52 7.17
N HIS A 258 0.47 -15.60 6.34
CA HIS A 258 0.41 -14.88 5.07
C HIS A 258 0.29 -13.38 5.26
N PHE A 259 -0.53 -12.95 6.21
CA PHE A 259 -0.71 -11.53 6.54
C PHE A 259 0.61 -10.91 6.99
N LYS A 260 1.32 -11.55 7.94
CA LYS A 260 2.62 -11.04 8.42
C LYS A 260 3.69 -11.04 7.32
N SER A 261 3.72 -12.07 6.47
CA SER A 261 4.65 -12.13 5.33
C SER A 261 4.44 -10.98 4.35
N SER A 262 3.18 -10.56 4.15
CA SER A 262 2.77 -9.54 3.20
C SER A 262 2.85 -8.12 3.76
N THR A 263 2.51 -7.93 5.05
CA THR A 263 2.36 -6.59 5.66
C THR A 263 3.47 -6.22 6.64
N GLY A 264 4.30 -7.19 7.03
CA GLY A 264 5.33 -7.03 8.06
C GLY A 264 4.81 -7.15 9.50
N VAL A 265 3.50 -7.11 9.73
CA VAL A 265 2.87 -7.15 11.06
C VAL A 265 1.82 -8.27 11.14
N THR A 266 1.48 -8.71 12.35
CA THR A 266 0.40 -9.70 12.53
C THR A 266 -0.98 -9.05 12.37
N PRO A 267 -2.05 -9.83 12.05
CA PRO A 267 -3.43 -9.32 12.01
C PRO A 267 -3.86 -8.65 13.32
N GLY A 268 -3.43 -9.20 14.46
CA GLY A 268 -3.69 -8.62 15.79
C GLY A 268 -3.02 -7.27 15.97
N ALA A 269 -1.72 -7.16 15.67
CA ALA A 269 -1.00 -5.90 15.75
C ALA A 269 -1.56 -4.86 14.77
N TYR A 270 -1.97 -5.28 13.57
CA TYR A 270 -2.64 -4.41 12.60
C TYR A 270 -3.97 -3.87 13.16
N ARG A 271 -4.81 -4.73 13.77
CA ARG A 271 -6.06 -4.34 14.45
C ARG A 271 -5.80 -3.36 15.61
N GLU A 272 -4.81 -3.63 16.44
CA GLU A 272 -4.44 -2.75 17.56
C GLU A 272 -4.00 -1.37 17.08
N SER A 273 -3.25 -1.30 15.99
CA SER A 273 -2.87 -0.01 15.38
C SER A 273 -4.09 0.80 14.92
N LEU A 274 -5.16 0.13 14.51
CA LEU A 274 -6.43 0.78 14.17
C LEU A 274 -7.24 1.19 15.40
N CYS A 275 -7.28 0.34 16.45
CA CYS A 275 -8.05 0.56 17.67
C CYS A 275 -7.44 1.62 18.61
N SER A 276 -6.13 1.74 18.67
CA SER A 276 -5.47 2.80 19.45
C SER A 276 -5.87 4.19 18.97
N LEU A 277 -6.18 4.32 17.68
CA LEU A 277 -6.68 5.53 17.05
C LEU A 277 -8.11 5.88 17.53
N VAL A 278 -8.99 4.90 17.65
CA VAL A 278 -10.37 5.08 18.11
C VAL A 278 -10.43 5.48 19.60
N ARG A 279 -9.55 4.90 20.43
CA ARG A 279 -9.48 5.25 21.87
C ARG A 279 -8.96 6.66 22.13
N LEU A 280 -7.96 7.11 21.35
CA LEU A 280 -7.47 8.49 21.41
C LEU A 280 -8.57 9.48 21.00
N HIS A 281 -9.31 9.18 19.94
CA HIS A 281 -10.40 10.04 19.48
C HIS A 281 -11.52 10.18 20.55
N LYS A 282 -11.95 9.06 21.17
CA LYS A 282 -12.92 9.10 22.27
C LYS A 282 -12.41 9.91 23.48
N ARG A 283 -11.12 9.81 23.82
CA ARG A 283 -10.52 10.60 24.90
C ARG A 283 -10.45 12.09 24.57
N MET A 284 -10.14 12.44 23.34
CA MET A 284 -10.08 13.84 22.90
C MET A 284 -11.48 14.48 22.81
N CYS A 285 -12.45 13.77 22.25
CA CYS A 285 -13.86 14.23 22.25
C CYS A 285 -14.39 14.42 23.68
N HIS A 286 -14.03 13.52 24.61
CA HIS A 286 -14.44 13.63 26.01
C HIS A 286 -13.73 14.78 26.75
N ALA A 287 -12.47 15.05 26.42
CA ALA A 287 -11.71 16.18 26.97
C ALA A 287 -12.25 17.51 26.45
N ARG A 288 -12.59 17.58 25.15
CA ARG A 288 -13.17 18.77 24.54
C ARG A 288 -14.58 19.07 25.09
N TRP A 289 -15.40 18.04 25.26
CA TRP A 289 -16.71 18.17 25.93
C TRP A 289 -16.61 18.73 27.35
N LYS A 290 -15.61 18.31 28.13
CA LYS A 290 -15.37 18.82 29.49
C LYS A 290 -14.82 20.26 29.54
N SER A 291 -14.10 20.70 28.51
CA SER A 291 -13.55 22.05 28.44
C SER A 291 -14.55 23.08 27.91
N GLU A 292 -15.48 22.67 27.04
CA GLU A 292 -16.48 23.55 26.43
C GLU A 292 -17.82 23.59 27.21
N GLY A 293 -18.00 22.73 28.22
CA GLY A 293 -19.25 22.54 28.99
C GLY A 293 -19.38 23.36 30.27
N ARG A 294 -18.88 24.61 30.37
CA ARG A 294 -19.26 25.51 31.48
C ARG A 294 -20.42 26.43 31.05
N PRO A 295 -21.61 26.30 31.64
CA PRO A 295 -22.66 27.30 31.43
C PRO A 295 -22.20 28.62 32.01
N ILE A 296 -22.26 29.64 31.17
CA ILE A 296 -22.10 31.03 31.59
C ILE A 296 -23.29 31.33 32.55
N ARG A 297 -23.00 31.43 33.82
CA ARG A 297 -23.99 31.99 34.80
C ARG A 297 -24.10 33.50 34.57
N ARG A 298 -25.31 33.94 34.32
CA ARG A 298 -25.71 35.33 34.44
C ARG A 298 -25.68 35.75 35.91
#